data_13e9065d91b45cb1a93ceddda63282b8
#
_entry.id   13e9065d91b45cb1a93ceddda63282b8
#
_cell.length_a   1.000
_cell.length_b   1.000
_cell.length_c   1.000
_cell.angle_alpha   90.00
_cell.angle_beta   90.00
_cell.angle_gamma   90.00
#
_symmetry.space_group_name_H-M   'P 1'
#
loop_
_entity.id
_entity.type
_entity.pdbx_description
1 polymer ?
#
loop_
_entity_poly.entity_id
_entity_poly.type
_entity_poly.pdbx_seq_one_letter_code
_entity_poly.pdbx_strand_id
1 'polypeptide(L)'
;MRLDGRTAVVTGAARGIGAAEAIRLAQEGANVAVLDLSAEACQETVEAVEAAGSEAIAIACDVSSAQQVEKAFEEIAHRFGRIDILVNNAGLLRDNLSFKMSEDDWDKVLDVHLKGSFLCSKAAQKYMVEQEYGKIVMTSSIVALGNKGQANYSAAKAGLQALARTLALELGRFNVNVNAVAPGWIETEMTKEAAERVGMSMEEMKDRFAKNIPLKRFGRVDDIANVVAFLVSDDASYISGETIYVAGGPSSSVI
;
A
#
# COMPACT_ATOMS: atom_id res chain seq x y z
N MET A 1 -12.47 19.29 -4.46
CA MET A 1 -11.94 18.06 -3.85
C MET A 1 -10.43 18.21 -3.69
N ARG A 2 -9.79 17.52 -2.72
CA ARG A 2 -8.36 17.73 -2.42
C ARG A 2 -7.40 17.23 -3.52
N LEU A 3 -7.87 16.33 -4.39
CA LEU A 3 -7.06 15.67 -5.42
C LEU A 3 -7.58 15.89 -6.84
N ASP A 4 -8.39 16.94 -7.07
CA ASP A 4 -8.92 17.25 -8.39
C ASP A 4 -7.81 17.36 -9.45
N GLY A 5 -7.99 16.64 -10.57
CA GLY A 5 -7.05 16.63 -11.70
C GLY A 5 -5.75 15.89 -11.44
N ARG A 6 -5.62 15.17 -10.33
CA ARG A 6 -4.49 14.29 -10.02
C ARG A 6 -4.71 12.88 -10.55
N THR A 7 -3.63 12.18 -10.81
CA THR A 7 -3.64 10.76 -11.18
C THR A 7 -2.94 9.94 -10.12
N ALA A 8 -3.66 8.96 -9.58
CA ALA A 8 -3.16 8.02 -8.58
C ALA A 8 -2.96 6.64 -9.18
N VAL A 9 -1.87 5.99 -8.80
CA VAL A 9 -1.56 4.58 -9.07
C VAL A 9 -1.61 3.83 -7.76
N VAL A 10 -2.46 2.80 -7.66
CA VAL A 10 -2.58 1.95 -6.48
C VAL A 10 -2.27 0.52 -6.85
N THR A 11 -1.25 -0.08 -6.23
CA THR A 11 -0.84 -1.47 -6.48
C THR A 11 -1.50 -2.44 -5.51
N GLY A 12 -1.83 -3.67 -5.97
CA GLY A 12 -2.57 -4.63 -5.16
C GLY A 12 -3.99 -4.13 -4.84
N ALA A 13 -4.63 -3.47 -5.81
CA ALA A 13 -5.85 -2.70 -5.61
C ALA A 13 -7.13 -3.41 -6.07
N ALA A 14 -7.07 -4.71 -6.40
CA ALA A 14 -8.27 -5.49 -6.72
C ALA A 14 -9.19 -5.68 -5.52
N ARG A 15 -8.66 -5.67 -4.29
CA ARG A 15 -9.43 -5.89 -3.05
C ARG A 15 -8.77 -5.28 -1.81
N GLY A 16 -9.45 -5.35 -0.68
CA GLY A 16 -8.91 -5.04 0.64
C GLY A 16 -8.50 -3.57 0.81
N ILE A 17 -7.32 -3.34 1.40
CA ILE A 17 -6.81 -2.00 1.68
C ILE A 17 -6.61 -1.22 0.37
N GLY A 18 -5.98 -1.82 -0.64
CA GLY A 18 -5.70 -1.16 -1.91
C GLY A 18 -6.95 -0.73 -2.66
N ALA A 19 -8.01 -1.54 -2.66
CA ALA A 19 -9.30 -1.16 -3.24
C ALA A 19 -9.92 0.03 -2.48
N ALA A 20 -9.91 0.00 -1.14
CA ALA A 20 -10.40 1.10 -0.33
C ALA A 20 -9.59 2.39 -0.53
N GLU A 21 -8.27 2.29 -0.68
CA GLU A 21 -7.41 3.42 -1.02
C GLU A 21 -7.78 4.00 -2.39
N ALA A 22 -7.91 3.16 -3.42
CA ALA A 22 -8.30 3.58 -4.77
C ALA A 22 -9.64 4.34 -4.76
N ILE A 23 -10.67 3.77 -4.14
CA ILE A 23 -12.00 4.37 -4.02
C ILE A 23 -11.93 5.69 -3.23
N ARG A 24 -11.17 5.72 -2.13
CA ARG A 24 -11.05 6.92 -1.31
C ARG A 24 -10.35 8.07 -2.05
N LEU A 25 -9.30 7.78 -2.84
CA LEU A 25 -8.63 8.78 -3.66
C LEU A 25 -9.55 9.31 -4.76
N ALA A 26 -10.37 8.46 -5.36
CA ALA A 26 -11.40 8.86 -6.33
C ALA A 26 -12.44 9.81 -5.70
N GLN A 27 -12.92 9.51 -4.49
CA GLN A 27 -13.83 10.39 -3.74
C GLN A 27 -13.24 11.77 -3.46
N GLU A 28 -11.92 11.90 -3.48
CA GLU A 28 -11.22 13.20 -3.37
C GLU A 28 -10.91 13.83 -4.74
N GLY A 29 -11.33 13.20 -5.86
CA GLY A 29 -11.24 13.74 -7.22
C GLY A 29 -10.06 13.25 -8.05
N ALA A 30 -9.29 12.27 -7.59
CA ALA A 30 -8.21 11.70 -8.38
C ALA A 30 -8.73 10.70 -9.42
N ASN A 31 -8.16 10.72 -10.62
CA ASN A 31 -8.25 9.59 -11.56
C ASN A 31 -7.36 8.46 -11.03
N VAL A 32 -7.78 7.20 -11.21
CA VAL A 32 -7.10 6.07 -10.55
C VAL A 32 -6.72 4.96 -11.53
N ALA A 33 -5.44 4.59 -11.53
CA ALA A 33 -4.97 3.34 -12.11
C ALA A 33 -4.97 2.25 -11.03
N VAL A 34 -5.80 1.23 -11.23
CA VAL A 34 -5.99 0.08 -10.34
C VAL A 34 -5.11 -1.07 -10.84
N LEU A 35 -4.00 -1.35 -10.16
CA LEU A 35 -3.03 -2.38 -10.55
C LEU A 35 -3.15 -3.62 -9.67
N ASP A 36 -3.23 -4.79 -10.31
CA ASP A 36 -3.12 -6.10 -9.65
C ASP A 36 -2.60 -7.15 -10.66
N LEU A 37 -2.46 -8.40 -10.26
CA LEU A 37 -2.00 -9.50 -11.14
C LEU A 37 -2.96 -9.78 -12.31
N SER A 38 -4.23 -9.43 -12.19
CA SER A 38 -5.27 -9.58 -13.21
C SER A 38 -6.09 -8.31 -13.32
N ALA A 39 -6.30 -7.83 -14.54
CA ALA A 39 -7.16 -6.69 -14.81
C ALA A 39 -8.64 -7.01 -14.53
N GLU A 40 -9.06 -8.26 -14.76
CA GLU A 40 -10.41 -8.73 -14.45
C GLU A 40 -10.71 -8.66 -12.95
N ALA A 41 -9.72 -8.99 -12.11
CA ALA A 41 -9.87 -8.90 -10.65
C ALA A 41 -10.02 -7.45 -10.16
N CYS A 42 -9.61 -6.46 -10.95
CA CYS A 42 -9.73 -5.04 -10.62
C CYS A 42 -11.11 -4.45 -10.92
N GLN A 43 -12.00 -5.18 -11.62
CA GLN A 43 -13.23 -4.64 -12.19
C GLN A 43 -14.16 -4.01 -11.14
N GLU A 44 -14.37 -4.68 -10.00
CA GLU A 44 -15.21 -4.13 -8.91
C GLU A 44 -14.65 -2.81 -8.36
N THR A 45 -13.33 -2.71 -8.25
CA THR A 45 -12.68 -1.47 -7.78
C THR A 45 -12.79 -0.36 -8.82
N VAL A 46 -12.63 -0.68 -10.11
CA VAL A 46 -12.80 0.28 -11.22
C VAL A 46 -14.23 0.84 -11.21
N GLU A 47 -15.24 -0.03 -11.16
CA GLU A 47 -16.64 0.38 -11.10
C GLU A 47 -16.94 1.28 -9.90
N ALA A 48 -16.36 0.98 -8.74
CA ALA A 48 -16.54 1.80 -7.54
C ALA A 48 -15.83 3.17 -7.65
N VAL A 49 -14.66 3.24 -8.30
CA VAL A 49 -13.95 4.49 -8.60
C VAL A 49 -14.78 5.35 -9.57
N GLU A 50 -15.34 4.76 -10.64
CA GLU A 50 -16.19 5.44 -11.60
C GLU A 50 -17.50 5.92 -10.96
N ALA A 51 -18.10 5.12 -10.08
CA ALA A 51 -19.27 5.51 -9.30
C ALA A 51 -18.99 6.69 -8.35
N ALA A 52 -17.76 6.89 -7.94
CA ALA A 52 -17.32 8.06 -7.17
C ALA A 52 -17.10 9.32 -8.03
N GLY A 53 -17.24 9.22 -9.37
CA GLY A 53 -17.17 10.32 -10.32
C GLY A 53 -15.78 10.59 -10.92
N SER A 54 -14.83 9.65 -10.77
CA SER A 54 -13.48 9.74 -11.33
C SER A 54 -13.28 8.76 -12.48
N GLU A 55 -12.27 8.99 -13.33
CA GLU A 55 -11.88 8.03 -14.35
C GLU A 55 -10.99 6.94 -13.75
N ALA A 56 -11.15 5.70 -14.23
CA ALA A 56 -10.34 4.57 -13.82
C ALA A 56 -9.77 3.77 -15.00
N ILE A 57 -8.69 3.03 -14.74
CA ILE A 57 -8.14 1.99 -15.63
C ILE A 57 -7.66 0.81 -14.80
N ALA A 58 -8.02 -0.40 -15.24
CA ALA A 58 -7.48 -1.65 -14.68
C ALA A 58 -6.24 -2.08 -15.46
N ILE A 59 -5.15 -2.38 -14.77
CA ILE A 59 -3.91 -2.84 -15.42
C ILE A 59 -3.40 -4.11 -14.74
N ALA A 60 -3.21 -5.17 -15.52
CA ALA A 60 -2.54 -6.37 -15.06
C ALA A 60 -1.03 -6.10 -14.93
N CYS A 61 -0.48 -6.21 -13.72
CA CYS A 61 0.92 -5.95 -13.45
C CYS A 61 1.44 -6.76 -12.27
N ASP A 62 2.41 -7.62 -12.51
CA ASP A 62 3.25 -8.18 -11.45
C ASP A 62 4.31 -7.14 -11.08
N VAL A 63 4.18 -6.53 -9.89
CA VAL A 63 5.08 -5.49 -9.40
C VAL A 63 6.52 -5.98 -9.21
N SER A 64 6.77 -7.29 -9.10
CA SER A 64 8.11 -7.87 -9.02
C SER A 64 8.86 -7.89 -10.38
N SER A 65 8.13 -7.66 -11.49
CA SER A 65 8.64 -7.62 -12.85
C SER A 65 8.90 -6.19 -13.31
N ALA A 66 10.18 -5.81 -13.44
CA ALA A 66 10.56 -4.47 -13.90
C ALA A 66 9.95 -4.11 -15.26
N GLN A 67 9.86 -5.07 -16.19
CA GLN A 67 9.31 -4.87 -17.53
C GLN A 67 7.80 -4.58 -17.48
N GLN A 68 7.04 -5.33 -16.65
CA GLN A 68 5.60 -5.10 -16.52
C GLN A 68 5.31 -3.77 -15.84
N VAL A 69 6.08 -3.42 -14.80
CA VAL A 69 5.97 -2.12 -14.12
C VAL A 69 6.23 -0.98 -15.10
N GLU A 70 7.32 -1.03 -15.87
CA GLU A 70 7.64 0.04 -16.83
C GLU A 70 6.50 0.22 -17.84
N LYS A 71 6.01 -0.88 -18.43
CA LYS A 71 4.90 -0.85 -19.39
C LYS A 71 3.61 -0.30 -18.77
N ALA A 72 3.27 -0.71 -17.53
CA ALA A 72 2.08 -0.22 -16.83
C ALA A 72 2.14 1.30 -16.60
N PHE A 73 3.28 1.82 -16.16
CA PHE A 73 3.42 3.27 -15.92
C PHE A 73 3.42 4.09 -17.21
N GLU A 74 3.96 3.56 -18.30
CA GLU A 74 3.85 4.19 -19.64
C GLU A 74 2.38 4.24 -20.10
N GLU A 75 1.62 3.16 -19.92
CA GLU A 75 0.20 3.11 -20.26
C GLU A 75 -0.63 4.12 -19.44
N ILE A 76 -0.37 4.22 -18.13
CA ILE A 76 -1.02 5.19 -17.24
C ILE A 76 -0.71 6.63 -17.68
N ALA A 77 0.55 6.92 -17.92
CA ALA A 77 0.97 8.25 -18.37
C ALA A 77 0.38 8.61 -19.73
N HIS A 78 0.27 7.67 -20.65
CA HIS A 78 -0.40 7.88 -21.93
C HIS A 78 -1.91 8.13 -21.76
N ARG A 79 -2.57 7.42 -20.83
CA ARG A 79 -4.02 7.54 -20.59
C ARG A 79 -4.41 8.84 -19.91
N PHE A 80 -3.65 9.27 -18.89
CA PHE A 80 -4.01 10.39 -18.02
C PHE A 80 -3.10 11.61 -18.19
N GLY A 81 -2.00 11.51 -18.93
CA GLY A 81 -1.06 12.60 -19.17
C GLY A 81 -0.11 12.92 -18.00
N ARG A 82 -0.32 12.31 -16.82
CA ARG A 82 0.44 12.59 -15.60
C ARG A 82 0.37 11.43 -14.61
N ILE A 83 1.33 11.39 -13.68
CA ILE A 83 1.33 10.50 -12.50
C ILE A 83 1.72 11.33 -11.28
N ASP A 84 0.78 11.56 -10.38
CA ASP A 84 0.97 12.42 -9.21
C ASP A 84 1.14 11.65 -7.91
N ILE A 85 0.45 10.51 -7.80
CA ILE A 85 0.32 9.74 -6.58
C ILE A 85 0.66 8.28 -6.87
N LEU A 86 1.49 7.69 -6.01
CA LEU A 86 1.76 6.25 -6.01
C LEU A 86 1.50 5.69 -4.62
N VAL A 87 0.62 4.69 -4.54
CA VAL A 87 0.41 3.89 -3.33
C VAL A 87 0.96 2.48 -3.58
N ASN A 88 2.10 2.18 -2.96
CA ASN A 88 2.73 0.87 -2.97
C ASN A 88 2.07 -0.03 -1.90
N ASN A 89 0.95 -0.66 -2.25
CA ASN A 89 0.18 -1.51 -1.34
C ASN A 89 0.30 -3.00 -1.65
N ALA A 90 0.66 -3.40 -2.87
CA ALA A 90 0.77 -4.81 -3.28
C ALA A 90 1.55 -5.67 -2.27
N GLY A 91 1.01 -6.84 -1.96
CA GLY A 91 1.65 -7.72 -0.99
C GLY A 91 1.00 -9.09 -0.85
N LEU A 92 1.74 -10.00 -0.25
CA LEU A 92 1.33 -11.37 0.03
C LEU A 92 1.94 -11.88 1.34
N LEU A 93 1.44 -13.01 1.85
CA LEU A 93 1.99 -13.69 3.03
C LEU A 93 2.54 -15.07 2.66
N ARG A 94 3.73 -15.39 3.16
CA ARG A 94 4.38 -16.69 3.15
C ARG A 94 5.01 -16.94 4.51
N ASP A 95 4.14 -17.12 5.52
CA ASP A 95 4.54 -17.18 6.92
C ASP A 95 5.05 -18.56 7.27
N ASN A 96 6.20 -18.63 7.94
CA ASN A 96 6.73 -19.83 8.55
C ASN A 96 7.79 -19.45 9.61
N LEU A 97 8.05 -20.35 10.55
CA LEU A 97 9.20 -20.16 11.46
C LEU A 97 10.50 -20.12 10.65
N SER A 98 11.45 -19.26 11.03
CA SER A 98 12.65 -18.98 10.24
C SER A 98 13.44 -20.26 9.86
N PHE A 99 13.52 -21.25 10.74
CA PHE A 99 14.22 -22.51 10.46
C PHE A 99 13.45 -23.47 9.52
N LYS A 100 12.19 -23.17 9.19
CA LYS A 100 11.34 -23.92 8.25
C LYS A 100 11.00 -23.11 7.00
N MET A 101 11.31 -21.82 6.99
CA MET A 101 11.01 -20.93 5.87
C MET A 101 11.88 -21.33 4.67
N SER A 102 11.28 -21.54 3.52
CA SER A 102 12.03 -21.78 2.28
C SER A 102 12.64 -20.48 1.74
N GLU A 103 13.71 -20.61 0.98
CA GLU A 103 14.32 -19.49 0.26
C GLU A 103 13.33 -18.87 -0.74
N ASP A 104 12.52 -19.71 -1.42
CA ASP A 104 11.45 -19.24 -2.33
C ASP A 104 10.39 -18.39 -1.61
N ASP A 105 9.95 -18.79 -0.41
CA ASP A 105 9.00 -18.00 0.39
C ASP A 105 9.62 -16.67 0.87
N TRP A 106 10.91 -16.69 1.19
CA TRP A 106 11.66 -15.48 1.52
C TRP A 106 11.75 -14.54 0.33
N ASP A 107 12.27 -15.02 -0.79
CA ASP A 107 12.50 -14.23 -1.99
C ASP A 107 11.20 -13.66 -2.55
N LYS A 108 10.14 -14.46 -2.59
CA LYS A 108 8.85 -14.05 -3.11
C LYS A 108 8.22 -12.91 -2.33
N VAL A 109 8.35 -12.93 -0.99
CA VAL A 109 7.85 -11.84 -0.14
C VAL A 109 8.69 -10.58 -0.34
N LEU A 110 10.02 -10.68 -0.38
CA LEU A 110 10.88 -9.52 -0.62
C LEU A 110 10.69 -8.96 -2.04
N ASP A 111 10.57 -9.80 -3.04
CA ASP A 111 10.39 -9.39 -4.43
C ASP A 111 9.09 -8.61 -4.63
N VAL A 112 7.97 -9.06 -4.05
CA VAL A 112 6.70 -8.35 -4.20
C VAL A 112 6.68 -7.07 -3.36
N HIS A 113 7.00 -7.18 -2.06
CA HIS A 113 6.84 -6.05 -1.15
C HIS A 113 7.92 -4.98 -1.33
N LEU A 114 9.19 -5.37 -1.23
CA LEU A 114 10.29 -4.40 -1.16
C LEU A 114 10.81 -4.02 -2.56
N LYS A 115 11.17 -5.01 -3.36
CA LYS A 115 11.65 -4.77 -4.73
C LYS A 115 10.53 -4.21 -5.62
N GLY A 116 9.29 -4.73 -5.52
CA GLY A 116 8.14 -4.22 -6.26
C GLY A 116 7.86 -2.76 -5.95
N SER A 117 7.86 -2.37 -4.68
CA SER A 117 7.70 -0.97 -4.27
C SER A 117 8.84 -0.08 -4.78
N PHE A 118 10.07 -0.59 -4.78
CA PHE A 118 11.22 0.11 -5.38
C PHE A 118 11.02 0.31 -6.89
N LEU A 119 10.62 -0.73 -7.63
CA LEU A 119 10.42 -0.67 -9.08
C LEU A 119 9.30 0.31 -9.44
N CYS A 120 8.14 0.24 -8.75
CA CYS A 120 7.03 1.17 -8.97
C CYS A 120 7.43 2.61 -8.64
N SER A 121 8.14 2.83 -7.53
CA SER A 121 8.64 4.17 -7.18
C SER A 121 9.65 4.71 -8.20
N LYS A 122 10.55 3.85 -8.71
CA LYS A 122 11.48 4.20 -9.78
C LYS A 122 10.77 4.57 -11.08
N ALA A 123 9.67 3.92 -11.41
CA ALA A 123 8.86 4.25 -12.59
C ALA A 123 8.09 5.56 -12.39
N ALA A 124 7.43 5.75 -11.25
CA ALA A 124 6.65 6.95 -10.92
C ALA A 124 7.52 8.21 -10.87
N GLN A 125 8.70 8.13 -10.24
CA GLN A 125 9.55 9.31 -10.06
C GLN A 125 10.04 9.93 -11.38
N LYS A 126 10.08 9.20 -12.51
CA LYS A 126 10.39 9.76 -13.84
C LYS A 126 9.43 10.91 -14.16
N TYR A 127 8.14 10.71 -13.91
CA TYR A 127 7.07 11.68 -14.15
C TYR A 127 7.02 12.74 -13.05
N MET A 128 7.10 12.32 -11.79
CA MET A 128 7.01 13.22 -10.63
C MET A 128 8.14 14.25 -10.58
N VAL A 129 9.36 13.86 -10.95
CA VAL A 129 10.51 14.77 -11.02
C VAL A 129 10.33 15.81 -12.15
N GLU A 130 9.86 15.39 -13.32
CA GLU A 130 9.60 16.29 -14.44
C GLU A 130 8.44 17.25 -14.14
N GLN A 131 7.44 16.79 -13.40
CA GLN A 131 6.28 17.58 -12.97
C GLN A 131 6.57 18.51 -11.79
N GLU A 132 7.73 18.35 -11.10
CA GLU A 132 8.04 18.99 -9.79
C GLU A 132 6.91 18.81 -8.76
N TYR A 133 6.30 17.64 -8.79
CA TYR A 133 5.21 17.25 -7.88
C TYR A 133 5.07 15.74 -7.81
N GLY A 134 4.94 15.21 -6.61
CA GLY A 134 4.62 13.80 -6.41
C GLY A 134 4.33 13.43 -4.94
N LYS A 135 3.55 12.39 -4.76
CA LYS A 135 3.24 11.81 -3.44
C LYS A 135 3.37 10.29 -3.53
N ILE A 136 4.26 9.73 -2.72
CA ILE A 136 4.47 8.27 -2.67
C ILE A 136 4.15 7.79 -1.25
N VAL A 137 3.31 6.77 -1.14
CA VAL A 137 3.01 6.09 0.12
C VAL A 137 3.39 4.62 0.03
N MET A 138 4.12 4.14 1.04
CA MET A 138 4.50 2.74 1.21
C MET A 138 3.59 2.09 2.26
N THR A 139 2.88 1.03 1.92
CA THR A 139 2.08 0.27 2.90
C THR A 139 2.98 -0.71 3.65
N SER A 140 3.55 -0.23 4.77
CA SER A 140 4.31 -1.02 5.73
C SER A 140 3.36 -1.86 6.62
N SER A 141 3.72 -2.10 7.88
CA SER A 141 2.91 -2.82 8.88
C SER A 141 3.51 -2.58 10.28
N ILE A 142 2.73 -2.77 11.34
CA ILE A 142 3.26 -2.91 12.71
C ILE A 142 4.26 -4.09 12.80
N VAL A 143 4.11 -5.11 11.96
CA VAL A 143 4.99 -6.29 11.88
C VAL A 143 6.43 -5.92 11.48
N ALA A 144 6.67 -4.71 10.96
CA ALA A 144 8.03 -4.17 10.78
C ALA A 144 8.84 -4.12 12.08
N LEU A 145 8.18 -4.12 13.24
CA LEU A 145 8.81 -4.18 14.57
C LEU A 145 9.12 -5.62 15.03
N GLY A 146 8.74 -6.61 14.25
CA GLY A 146 8.95 -8.03 14.50
C GLY A 146 7.66 -8.78 14.80
N ASN A 147 7.49 -9.97 14.21
CA ASN A 147 6.42 -10.90 14.54
C ASN A 147 6.89 -12.34 14.33
N LYS A 148 6.52 -13.24 15.24
CA LYS A 148 6.91 -14.65 15.19
C LYS A 148 6.32 -15.31 13.93
N GLY A 149 7.18 -15.98 13.16
CA GLY A 149 6.80 -16.69 11.93
C GLY A 149 6.75 -15.81 10.68
N GLN A 150 7.15 -14.54 10.78
CA GLN A 150 7.08 -13.58 9.67
C GLN A 150 8.44 -12.91 9.40
N ALA A 151 9.53 -13.67 9.43
CA ALA A 151 10.87 -13.12 9.25
C ALA A 151 11.02 -12.38 7.90
N ASN A 152 10.53 -12.97 6.81
CA ASN A 152 10.49 -12.37 5.47
C ASN A 152 9.61 -11.10 5.42
N TYR A 153 8.38 -11.20 5.92
CA TYR A 153 7.42 -10.10 5.91
C TYR A 153 7.88 -8.94 6.81
N SER A 154 8.38 -9.23 8.02
CA SER A 154 8.94 -8.21 8.92
C SER A 154 10.12 -7.47 8.27
N ALA A 155 11.05 -8.20 7.66
CA ALA A 155 12.19 -7.62 6.95
C ALA A 155 11.74 -6.72 5.79
N ALA A 156 10.80 -7.21 4.95
CA ALA A 156 10.27 -6.44 3.83
C ALA A 156 9.57 -5.15 4.32
N LYS A 157 8.69 -5.25 5.33
CA LYS A 157 7.92 -4.11 5.84
C LYS A 157 8.79 -3.09 6.59
N ALA A 158 9.84 -3.52 7.28
CA ALA A 158 10.87 -2.63 7.83
C ALA A 158 11.70 -1.96 6.72
N GLY A 159 12.05 -2.72 5.68
CA GLY A 159 12.73 -2.20 4.49
C GLY A 159 11.95 -1.08 3.79
N LEU A 160 10.61 -1.19 3.72
CA LEU A 160 9.76 -0.14 3.15
C LEU A 160 9.84 1.18 3.93
N GLN A 161 9.92 1.13 5.26
CA GLN A 161 10.08 2.34 6.08
C GLN A 161 11.45 3.00 5.83
N ALA A 162 12.50 2.21 5.67
CA ALA A 162 13.83 2.72 5.33
C ALA A 162 13.85 3.29 3.90
N LEU A 163 13.23 2.60 2.94
CA LEU A 163 13.11 3.06 1.54
C LEU A 163 12.35 4.39 1.47
N ALA A 164 11.24 4.53 2.20
CA ALA A 164 10.47 5.77 2.23
C ALA A 164 11.35 6.95 2.71
N ARG A 165 12.14 6.77 3.77
CA ARG A 165 13.07 7.80 4.27
C ARG A 165 14.14 8.17 3.24
N THR A 166 14.72 7.18 2.58
CA THR A 166 15.76 7.42 1.56
C THR A 166 15.19 8.20 0.38
N LEU A 167 14.05 7.76 -0.15
CA LEU A 167 13.41 8.45 -1.28
C LEU A 167 12.92 9.85 -0.91
N ALA A 168 12.50 10.09 0.32
CA ALA A 168 12.15 11.42 0.80
C ALA A 168 13.34 12.39 0.75
N LEU A 169 14.55 11.91 1.11
CA LEU A 169 15.78 12.71 1.02
C LEU A 169 16.20 12.98 -0.43
N GLU A 170 16.07 12.00 -1.32
CA GLU A 170 16.48 12.10 -2.72
C GLU A 170 15.53 12.97 -3.55
N LEU A 171 14.21 12.85 -3.29
CA LEU A 171 13.17 13.44 -4.12
C LEU A 171 12.59 14.75 -3.58
N GLY A 172 12.89 15.11 -2.33
CA GLY A 172 12.33 16.30 -1.68
C GLY A 172 12.62 17.60 -2.43
N ARG A 173 13.79 17.73 -3.06
CA ARG A 173 14.16 18.89 -3.89
C ARG A 173 13.27 19.05 -5.15
N PHE A 174 12.55 18.03 -5.54
CA PHE A 174 11.60 18.04 -6.66
C PHE A 174 10.13 18.14 -6.17
N ASN A 175 9.92 18.56 -4.92
CA ASN A 175 8.59 18.66 -4.32
C ASN A 175 7.83 17.32 -4.31
N VAL A 176 8.54 16.20 -4.10
CA VAL A 176 7.96 14.87 -3.96
C VAL A 176 8.03 14.45 -2.50
N ASN A 177 6.86 14.20 -1.89
CA ASN A 177 6.76 13.65 -0.54
C ASN A 177 6.72 12.13 -0.60
N VAL A 178 7.48 11.48 0.28
CA VAL A 178 7.47 10.02 0.39
C VAL A 178 7.27 9.62 1.84
N ASN A 179 6.21 8.87 2.14
CA ASN A 179 5.86 8.44 3.49
C ASN A 179 5.49 6.96 3.53
N ALA A 180 5.37 6.40 4.72
CA ALA A 180 4.85 5.07 4.94
C ALA A 180 3.63 5.10 5.87
N VAL A 181 2.64 4.25 5.61
CA VAL A 181 1.60 3.88 6.58
C VAL A 181 1.92 2.50 7.12
N ALA A 182 1.70 2.28 8.41
CA ALA A 182 1.95 1.00 9.07
C ALA A 182 0.64 0.51 9.73
N PRO A 183 -0.20 -0.23 8.99
CA PRO A 183 -1.42 -0.82 9.54
C PRO A 183 -1.15 -1.76 10.69
N GLY A 184 -2.07 -1.76 11.68
CA GLY A 184 -2.19 -2.82 12.68
C GLY A 184 -3.07 -3.97 12.19
N TRP A 185 -3.91 -4.50 13.08
CA TRP A 185 -4.89 -5.52 12.74
C TRP A 185 -6.06 -4.89 11.97
N ILE A 186 -6.13 -5.17 10.66
CA ILE A 186 -7.19 -4.64 9.77
C ILE A 186 -8.04 -5.79 9.26
N GLU A 187 -9.36 -5.60 9.24
CA GLU A 187 -10.31 -6.56 8.69
C GLU A 187 -10.18 -6.62 7.16
N THR A 188 -9.55 -7.69 6.68
CA THR A 188 -9.34 -7.97 5.26
C THR A 188 -9.42 -9.48 5.00
N GLU A 189 -9.56 -9.87 3.74
CA GLU A 189 -9.47 -11.29 3.36
C GLU A 189 -8.10 -11.89 3.73
N MET A 190 -7.01 -11.15 3.58
CA MET A 190 -5.68 -11.58 4.01
C MET A 190 -5.62 -11.91 5.51
N THR A 191 -6.26 -11.10 6.36
CA THR A 191 -6.33 -11.34 7.81
C THR A 191 -7.21 -12.54 8.13
N LYS A 192 -8.28 -12.74 7.39
CA LYS A 192 -9.15 -13.92 7.50
C LYS A 192 -8.40 -15.20 7.12
N GLU A 193 -7.70 -15.20 5.99
CA GLU A 193 -6.84 -16.31 5.56
C GLU A 193 -5.73 -16.61 6.60
N ALA A 194 -5.20 -15.58 7.25
CA ALA A 194 -4.23 -15.75 8.34
C ALA A 194 -4.85 -16.39 9.58
N ALA A 195 -6.10 -16.04 9.93
CA ALA A 195 -6.84 -16.67 11.02
C ALA A 195 -7.08 -18.16 10.74
N GLU A 196 -7.56 -18.48 9.55
CA GLU A 196 -7.84 -19.86 9.12
C GLU A 196 -6.57 -20.74 9.16
N ARG A 197 -5.41 -20.20 8.77
CA ARG A 197 -4.11 -20.90 8.84
C ARG A 197 -3.71 -21.33 10.26
N VAL A 198 -4.14 -20.59 11.27
CA VAL A 198 -3.87 -20.92 12.68
C VAL A 198 -5.06 -21.61 13.35
N GLY A 199 -6.06 -22.01 12.56
CA GLY A 199 -7.24 -22.76 13.03
C GLY A 199 -8.24 -21.93 13.82
N MET A 200 -8.32 -20.61 13.58
CA MET A 200 -9.26 -19.69 14.21
C MET A 200 -10.24 -19.12 13.19
N SER A 201 -11.47 -18.84 13.61
CA SER A 201 -12.35 -17.95 12.85
C SER A 201 -11.93 -16.49 13.00
N MET A 202 -12.44 -15.62 12.14
CA MET A 202 -12.18 -14.17 12.24
C MET A 202 -12.73 -13.58 13.53
N GLU A 203 -13.90 -14.05 14.01
CA GLU A 203 -14.49 -13.64 15.28
C GLU A 203 -13.60 -14.02 16.46
N GLU A 204 -13.13 -15.27 16.52
CA GLU A 204 -12.22 -15.73 17.57
C GLU A 204 -10.92 -14.92 17.58
N MET A 205 -10.39 -14.60 16.41
CA MET A 205 -9.22 -13.76 16.26
C MET A 205 -9.48 -12.35 16.80
N LYS A 206 -10.61 -11.73 16.44
CA LYS A 206 -11.01 -10.41 16.96
C LYS A 206 -11.16 -10.44 18.48
N ASP A 207 -11.88 -11.41 19.04
CA ASP A 207 -12.09 -11.53 20.47
C ASP A 207 -10.78 -11.71 21.24
N ARG A 208 -9.82 -12.38 20.66
CA ARG A 208 -8.51 -12.62 21.25
C ARG A 208 -7.60 -11.41 21.22
N PHE A 209 -7.49 -10.75 20.07
CA PHE A 209 -6.48 -9.71 19.84
C PHE A 209 -7.00 -8.29 20.04
N ALA A 210 -8.31 -8.00 19.81
CA ALA A 210 -8.87 -6.67 20.02
C ALA A 210 -8.74 -6.19 21.47
N LYS A 211 -8.71 -7.12 22.44
CA LYS A 211 -8.53 -6.80 23.88
C LYS A 211 -7.20 -6.08 24.15
N ASN A 212 -6.18 -6.34 23.35
CA ASN A 212 -4.85 -5.74 23.49
C ASN A 212 -4.75 -4.40 22.74
N ILE A 213 -5.65 -4.14 21.81
CA ILE A 213 -5.69 -2.87 21.07
C ILE A 213 -6.36 -1.81 21.97
N PRO A 214 -5.73 -0.65 22.22
CA PRO A 214 -6.33 0.39 23.06
C PRO A 214 -7.73 0.83 22.63
N LEU A 215 -8.01 0.96 21.31
CA LEU A 215 -9.34 1.27 20.78
C LEU A 215 -10.31 0.08 20.75
N LYS A 216 -9.91 -1.11 21.27
CA LYS A 216 -10.76 -2.30 21.46
C LYS A 216 -11.47 -2.80 20.20
N ARG A 217 -10.92 -2.55 19.03
CA ARG A 217 -11.43 -3.07 17.77
C ARG A 217 -10.28 -3.30 16.77
N PHE A 218 -10.53 -4.16 15.80
CA PHE A 218 -9.72 -4.16 14.58
C PHE A 218 -10.02 -2.88 13.77
N GLY A 219 -9.03 -2.44 13.00
CA GLY A 219 -9.22 -1.37 12.02
C GLY A 219 -10.03 -1.88 10.83
N ARG A 220 -10.64 -0.94 10.13
CA ARG A 220 -11.27 -1.16 8.82
C ARG A 220 -10.32 -0.69 7.73
N VAL A 221 -10.53 -1.13 6.52
CA VAL A 221 -9.76 -0.67 5.36
C VAL A 221 -9.84 0.85 5.21
N ASP A 222 -10.98 1.46 5.54
CA ASP A 222 -11.18 2.92 5.52
C ASP A 222 -10.30 3.66 6.54
N ASP A 223 -9.97 3.05 7.69
CA ASP A 223 -9.06 3.66 8.66
C ASP A 223 -7.67 3.91 8.02
N ILE A 224 -7.25 3.04 7.10
CA ILE A 224 -5.99 3.18 6.35
C ILE A 224 -6.16 4.15 5.17
N ALA A 225 -7.20 3.95 4.35
CA ALA A 225 -7.46 4.76 3.16
C ALA A 225 -7.58 6.27 3.49
N ASN A 226 -8.20 6.61 4.63
CA ASN A 226 -8.30 8.00 5.10
C ASN A 226 -6.94 8.63 5.42
N VAL A 227 -6.02 7.86 6.04
CA VAL A 227 -4.66 8.34 6.33
C VAL A 227 -3.86 8.49 5.04
N VAL A 228 -3.98 7.54 4.10
CA VAL A 228 -3.33 7.63 2.79
C VAL A 228 -3.85 8.86 2.04
N ALA A 229 -5.16 9.09 1.97
CA ALA A 229 -5.74 10.26 1.31
C ALA A 229 -5.26 11.59 1.92
N PHE A 230 -5.04 11.65 3.23
CA PHE A 230 -4.40 12.80 3.89
C PHE A 230 -2.94 12.94 3.46
N LEU A 231 -2.15 11.87 3.54
CA LEU A 231 -0.71 11.92 3.24
C LEU A 231 -0.40 12.28 1.78
N VAL A 232 -1.29 11.97 0.83
CA VAL A 232 -1.11 12.30 -0.58
C VAL A 232 -1.73 13.63 -0.98
N SER A 233 -2.41 14.32 -0.05
CA SER A 233 -2.96 15.66 -0.27
C SER A 233 -1.92 16.75 0.02
N ASP A 234 -2.23 17.99 -0.36
CA ASP A 234 -1.40 19.15 -0.06
C ASP A 234 -1.46 19.54 1.43
N ASP A 235 -2.48 19.06 2.19
CA ASP A 235 -2.56 19.22 3.65
C ASP A 235 -1.36 18.57 4.37
N ALA A 236 -0.72 17.55 3.76
CA ALA A 236 0.45 16.86 4.26
C ALA A 236 1.75 17.30 3.57
N SER A 237 1.78 18.47 2.90
CA SER A 237 2.93 18.93 2.08
C SER A 237 4.26 19.04 2.85
N TYR A 238 4.22 19.19 4.17
CA TYR A 238 5.43 19.25 5.02
C TYR A 238 5.73 17.96 5.79
N ILE A 239 5.05 16.84 5.42
CA ILE A 239 5.29 15.51 5.98
C ILE A 239 6.00 14.67 4.91
N SER A 240 7.27 14.30 5.15
CA SER A 240 8.05 13.47 4.24
C SER A 240 9.10 12.66 5.01
N GLY A 241 9.26 11.39 4.65
CA GLY A 241 10.15 10.44 5.33
C GLY A 241 9.57 9.80 6.58
N GLU A 242 8.29 10.01 6.88
CA GLU A 242 7.67 9.56 8.12
C GLU A 242 6.92 8.22 7.95
N THR A 243 6.80 7.50 9.07
CA THR A 243 5.97 6.30 9.16
C THR A 243 4.82 6.55 10.12
N ILE A 244 3.60 6.53 9.60
CA ILE A 244 2.38 6.71 10.41
C ILE A 244 1.80 5.33 10.77
N TYR A 245 1.84 4.99 12.05
CA TYR A 245 1.24 3.77 12.56
C TYR A 245 -0.28 3.95 12.73
N VAL A 246 -1.06 3.13 12.03
CA VAL A 246 -2.53 3.15 12.05
C VAL A 246 -3.00 1.83 12.66
N ALA A 247 -2.92 1.75 14.00
CA ALA A 247 -3.01 0.48 14.73
C ALA A 247 -3.98 0.50 15.94
N GLY A 248 -4.73 1.58 16.12
CA GLY A 248 -5.67 1.69 17.25
C GLY A 248 -5.02 1.92 18.61
N GLY A 249 -3.72 2.22 18.63
CA GLY A 249 -2.91 2.51 19.82
C GLY A 249 -1.43 2.65 19.50
N PRO A 250 -0.56 2.89 20.49
CA PRO A 250 0.89 2.90 20.31
C PRO A 250 1.36 1.56 19.73
N SER A 251 2.24 1.59 18.73
CA SER A 251 2.72 0.39 18.04
C SER A 251 3.33 -0.66 18.99
N SER A 252 3.96 -0.22 20.07
CA SER A 252 4.53 -1.09 21.10
C SER A 252 3.50 -1.85 21.96
N SER A 253 2.22 -1.51 21.88
CA SER A 253 1.14 -2.15 22.66
C SER A 253 0.26 -3.10 21.83
N VAL A 254 0.52 -3.22 20.54
CA VAL A 254 -0.37 -3.89 19.57
C VAL A 254 0.28 -5.12 18.92
N ILE A 255 1.54 -5.40 19.26
CA ILE A 255 2.33 -6.55 18.77
C ILE A 255 2.21 -7.72 19.74
#